data_c9b65e84224a55add50cbe8901b1f6b9
#
_entry.id   c9b65e84224a55add50cbe8901b1f6b9
#
_cell.length_a   1.000
_cell.length_b   1.000
_cell.length_c   1.000
_cell.angle_alpha   90.00
_cell.angle_beta   90.00
_cell.angle_gamma   90.00
#
_symmetry.space_group_name_H-M   'P 1'
#
loop_
_entity.id
_entity.type
_entity.pdbx_description
1 polymer ?
#
loop_
_entity_poly.entity_id
_entity_poly.type
_entity_poly.pdbx_seq_one_letter_code
_entity_poly.pdbx_strand_id
1 'polypeptide(L)'
;MPLKLTVDADRWRKHVQTFAEATPGLVPVAKGNGYGLTLRKLAHQTEWLTGLGTGVDTLAVGTYNEVWEVATRFSGSIYVLTPWRPYSPEINPEIADRIIHTISRPEDLPLLLERQPNARVILELVTSMRRHGMTPSDLWPTAAIAREHARFEGITMHFGLDGGSLAEVRAQMDAVVGAEAKTVWVSHLSANELAQLRAAYGDITFRPRVGTALWLGDRGALHVTATVEDVHPLERGYSYGYRGRTALRAGHLVVASGGTAHGIGLEAPLGDTHLRSRALAVARGGLDAMGQSRSPYTLDGKALWFAEPPHMQESMLTLPSGARVPEVGEELEVRVRYTATSFDEIILDS
;
A
#
# COMPACT_ATOMS: atom_id res chain seq x y z
N MET A 1 4.58 21.48 -14.08
CA MET A 1 5.66 20.53 -14.33
C MET A 1 5.54 19.39 -13.31
N PRO A 2 5.94 18.13 -13.61
CA PRO A 2 5.47 16.99 -12.84
C PRO A 2 6.33 16.63 -11.63
N LEU A 3 5.68 16.06 -10.59
CA LEU A 3 6.28 15.14 -9.66
C LEU A 3 6.33 13.76 -10.35
N LYS A 4 7.54 13.23 -10.58
CA LYS A 4 7.76 12.03 -11.41
C LYS A 4 8.21 10.83 -10.58
N LEU A 5 7.75 9.65 -10.97
CA LEU A 5 8.32 8.38 -10.58
C LEU A 5 8.95 7.72 -11.80
N THR A 6 10.27 7.61 -11.82
CA THR A 6 11.01 6.81 -12.82
C THR A 6 11.29 5.44 -12.23
N VAL A 7 10.93 4.40 -12.96
CA VAL A 7 11.10 2.99 -12.59
C VAL A 7 12.08 2.35 -13.55
N ASP A 8 13.20 1.87 -13.06
CA ASP A 8 14.06 0.91 -13.78
C ASP A 8 13.25 -0.37 -13.99
N ALA A 9 12.67 -0.50 -15.18
CA ALA A 9 11.68 -1.54 -15.47
C ALA A 9 12.27 -2.94 -15.41
N ASP A 10 13.50 -3.13 -15.88
CA ASP A 10 14.15 -4.44 -15.91
C ASP A 10 14.50 -4.92 -14.50
N ARG A 11 15.10 -4.04 -13.71
CA ARG A 11 15.43 -4.31 -12.33
C ARG A 11 14.19 -4.58 -11.48
N TRP A 12 13.15 -3.76 -11.65
CA TRP A 12 11.89 -3.91 -10.93
C TRP A 12 11.17 -5.21 -11.30
N ARG A 13 11.04 -5.53 -12.59
CA ARG A 13 10.44 -6.79 -13.05
C ARG A 13 11.20 -8.01 -12.56
N LYS A 14 12.52 -7.97 -12.61
CA LYS A 14 13.37 -9.05 -12.09
C LYS A 14 13.10 -9.30 -10.60
N HIS A 15 13.01 -8.23 -9.79
CA HIS A 15 12.66 -8.34 -8.37
C HIS A 15 11.29 -8.98 -8.19
N VAL A 16 10.25 -8.48 -8.88
CA VAL A 16 8.87 -8.94 -8.76
C VAL A 16 8.75 -10.42 -9.17
N GLN A 17 9.39 -10.82 -10.25
CA GLN A 17 9.44 -12.22 -10.71
C GLN A 17 10.14 -13.13 -9.70
N THR A 18 11.35 -12.77 -9.28
CA THR A 18 12.11 -13.56 -8.28
C THR A 18 11.33 -13.72 -6.98
N PHE A 19 10.64 -12.67 -6.54
CA PHE A 19 9.79 -12.72 -5.35
C PHE A 19 8.61 -13.68 -5.53
N ALA A 20 7.94 -13.65 -6.68
CA ALA A 20 6.82 -14.52 -6.97
C ALA A 20 7.23 -15.99 -7.04
N GLU A 21 8.33 -16.31 -7.73
CA GLU A 21 8.90 -17.65 -7.83
C GLU A 21 9.32 -18.22 -6.46
N ALA A 22 9.85 -17.38 -5.58
CA ALA A 22 10.23 -17.75 -4.22
C ALA A 22 9.04 -17.88 -3.25
N THR A 23 7.83 -17.49 -3.67
CA THR A 23 6.65 -17.42 -2.79
C THR A 23 5.48 -18.23 -3.37
N PRO A 24 5.48 -19.58 -3.26
CA PRO A 24 4.39 -20.41 -3.75
C PRO A 24 3.03 -19.97 -3.20
N GLY A 25 1.99 -19.94 -4.04
CA GLY A 25 0.64 -19.50 -3.67
C GLY A 25 0.52 -18.01 -3.39
N LEU A 26 1.49 -17.21 -3.85
CA LEU A 26 1.46 -15.74 -3.71
C LEU A 26 0.15 -15.15 -4.22
N VAL A 27 -0.38 -14.23 -3.43
CA VAL A 27 -1.50 -13.36 -3.78
C VAL A 27 -1.00 -11.91 -3.74
N PRO A 28 -0.66 -11.32 -4.90
CA PRO A 28 -0.33 -9.91 -4.99
C PRO A 28 -1.44 -9.03 -4.45
N VAL A 29 -1.09 -7.96 -3.73
CA VAL A 29 -2.07 -6.99 -3.23
C VAL A 29 -1.89 -5.68 -3.97
N ALA A 30 -2.92 -5.22 -4.69
CA ALA A 30 -3.01 -3.92 -5.33
C ALA A 30 -4.16 -3.14 -4.70
N LYS A 31 -3.86 -2.10 -3.91
CA LYS A 31 -4.88 -1.32 -3.19
C LYS A 31 -4.49 0.15 -3.05
N GLY A 32 -5.49 1.00 -2.79
CA GLY A 32 -5.30 2.44 -2.61
C GLY A 32 -4.72 3.08 -3.88
N ASN A 33 -3.66 3.84 -3.75
CA ASN A 33 -2.96 4.46 -4.88
C ASN A 33 -2.09 3.47 -5.71
N GLY A 34 -2.23 2.15 -5.51
CA GLY A 34 -1.38 1.15 -6.15
C GLY A 34 0.09 1.25 -5.75
N TYR A 35 0.37 1.58 -4.48
CA TYR A 35 1.75 1.76 -3.98
C TYR A 35 2.56 2.81 -4.77
N GLY A 36 1.88 3.81 -5.32
CA GLY A 36 2.46 4.82 -6.20
C GLY A 36 2.59 4.41 -7.67
N LEU A 37 2.32 3.14 -8.01
CA LEU A 37 2.45 2.57 -9.35
C LEU A 37 1.11 2.50 -10.12
N THR A 38 0.00 2.86 -9.50
CA THR A 38 -1.39 2.71 -9.92
C THR A 38 -1.91 1.26 -9.93
N LEU A 39 -3.21 1.09 -9.66
CA LEU A 39 -3.86 -0.22 -9.65
C LEU A 39 -3.78 -0.92 -11.01
N ARG A 40 -3.97 -0.16 -12.10
CA ARG A 40 -3.94 -0.68 -13.47
C ARG A 40 -2.58 -1.26 -13.86
N LYS A 41 -1.48 -0.58 -13.48
CA LYS A 41 -0.13 -1.09 -13.75
C LYS A 41 0.15 -2.36 -12.94
N LEU A 42 -0.27 -2.40 -11.66
CA LEU A 42 -0.10 -3.59 -10.82
C LEU A 42 -0.95 -4.77 -11.31
N ALA A 43 -2.16 -4.53 -11.79
CA ALA A 43 -2.99 -5.57 -12.40
C ALA A 43 -2.34 -6.15 -13.66
N HIS A 44 -1.83 -5.30 -14.55
CA HIS A 44 -1.09 -5.74 -15.74
C HIS A 44 0.17 -6.53 -15.38
N GLN A 45 0.90 -6.10 -14.34
CA GLN A 45 2.08 -6.81 -13.86
C GLN A 45 1.72 -8.17 -13.23
N THR A 46 0.56 -8.26 -12.57
CA THR A 46 0.04 -9.54 -12.04
C THR A 46 -0.34 -10.48 -13.18
N GLU A 47 -0.97 -9.99 -14.25
CA GLU A 47 -1.25 -10.78 -15.46
C GLU A 47 0.03 -11.33 -16.10
N TRP A 48 1.06 -10.50 -16.19
CA TRP A 48 2.38 -10.92 -16.66
C TRP A 48 2.97 -12.04 -15.79
N LEU A 49 2.89 -11.94 -14.44
CA LEU A 49 3.34 -13.02 -13.54
C LEU A 49 2.58 -14.32 -13.78
N THR A 50 1.28 -14.26 -14.01
CA THR A 50 0.45 -15.42 -14.37
C THR A 50 0.97 -16.06 -15.65
N GLY A 51 1.25 -15.26 -16.68
CA GLY A 51 1.78 -15.70 -17.96
C GLY A 51 3.16 -16.37 -17.87
N LEU A 52 3.96 -16.04 -16.86
CA LEU A 52 5.25 -16.69 -16.59
C LEU A 52 5.12 -18.06 -15.90
N GLY A 53 3.91 -18.47 -15.52
CA GLY A 53 3.70 -19.74 -14.82
C GLY A 53 4.16 -19.72 -13.36
N THR A 54 4.21 -18.56 -12.70
CA THR A 54 4.61 -18.43 -11.28
C THR A 54 3.59 -19.00 -10.30
N GLY A 55 2.42 -19.45 -10.80
CA GLY A 55 1.30 -19.92 -9.98
C GLY A 55 0.45 -18.80 -9.37
N VAL A 56 0.67 -17.54 -9.75
CA VAL A 56 -0.20 -16.42 -9.40
C VAL A 56 -1.48 -16.50 -10.23
N ASP A 57 -2.62 -16.63 -9.57
CA ASP A 57 -3.95 -16.78 -10.17
C ASP A 57 -4.99 -15.81 -9.60
N THR A 58 -4.60 -15.06 -8.56
CA THR A 58 -5.48 -14.19 -7.79
C THR A 58 -4.76 -12.88 -7.48
N LEU A 59 -5.46 -11.76 -7.67
CA LEU A 59 -5.05 -10.41 -7.26
C LEU A 59 -5.96 -9.92 -6.15
N ALA A 60 -5.39 -9.47 -5.02
CA ALA A 60 -6.18 -8.88 -3.94
C ALA A 60 -6.27 -7.35 -4.10
N VAL A 61 -7.49 -6.80 -3.96
CA VAL A 61 -7.76 -5.35 -3.94
C VAL A 61 -8.26 -4.91 -2.56
N GLY A 62 -8.13 -3.64 -2.23
CA GLY A 62 -8.57 -3.12 -0.93
C GLY A 62 -10.09 -3.07 -0.81
N THR A 63 -10.77 -2.52 -1.82
CA THR A 63 -12.21 -2.22 -1.79
C THR A 63 -12.92 -2.64 -3.07
N TYR A 64 -14.25 -2.70 -3.04
CA TYR A 64 -15.06 -2.99 -4.22
C TYR A 64 -14.94 -1.93 -5.32
N ASN A 65 -14.70 -0.67 -4.97
CA ASN A 65 -14.50 0.40 -5.96
C ASN A 65 -13.23 0.21 -6.79
N GLU A 66 -12.23 -0.49 -6.26
CA GLU A 66 -10.97 -0.77 -6.95
C GLU A 66 -11.07 -1.93 -7.96
N VAL A 67 -12.12 -2.75 -7.86
CA VAL A 67 -12.32 -3.93 -8.73
C VAL A 67 -12.29 -3.55 -10.20
N TRP A 68 -12.96 -2.46 -10.59
CA TRP A 68 -13.03 -2.02 -11.99
C TRP A 68 -11.68 -1.65 -12.59
N GLU A 69 -10.81 -1.06 -11.81
CA GLU A 69 -9.51 -0.64 -12.28
C GLU A 69 -8.60 -1.84 -12.62
N VAL A 70 -8.80 -2.96 -11.93
CA VAL A 70 -7.97 -4.16 -12.10
C VAL A 70 -8.61 -5.19 -13.03
N ALA A 71 -9.95 -5.30 -13.06
CA ALA A 71 -10.68 -6.36 -13.78
C ALA A 71 -10.42 -6.37 -15.28
N THR A 72 -10.15 -5.21 -15.88
CA THR A 72 -9.85 -5.05 -17.32
C THR A 72 -8.42 -5.39 -17.70
N ARG A 73 -7.54 -5.57 -16.71
CA ARG A 73 -6.10 -5.78 -16.92
C ARG A 73 -5.56 -7.08 -16.34
N PHE A 74 -6.37 -7.77 -15.57
CA PHE A 74 -6.06 -9.06 -14.98
C PHE A 74 -7.23 -10.00 -15.21
N SER A 75 -6.95 -11.19 -15.72
CA SER A 75 -7.98 -12.18 -16.12
C SER A 75 -8.35 -13.15 -15.00
N GLY A 76 -7.51 -13.30 -13.98
CA GLY A 76 -7.67 -14.22 -12.87
C GLY A 76 -8.71 -13.79 -11.82
N SER A 77 -8.69 -14.43 -10.67
CA SER A 77 -9.58 -14.13 -9.54
C SER A 77 -9.23 -12.81 -8.87
N ILE A 78 -10.23 -12.06 -8.43
CA ILE A 78 -10.06 -10.79 -7.71
C ILE A 78 -10.59 -10.96 -6.29
N TYR A 79 -9.70 -10.90 -5.31
CA TYR A 79 -10.02 -11.01 -3.90
C TYR A 79 -10.19 -9.64 -3.25
N VAL A 80 -11.40 -9.31 -2.77
CA VAL A 80 -11.69 -8.04 -2.12
C VAL A 80 -11.41 -8.14 -0.62
N LEU A 81 -10.43 -7.37 -0.13
CA LEU A 81 -9.97 -7.42 1.25
C LEU A 81 -10.92 -6.77 2.25
N THR A 82 -11.63 -5.70 1.86
CA THR A 82 -12.66 -5.10 2.71
C THR A 82 -13.84 -6.06 2.79
N PRO A 83 -14.30 -6.41 4.01
CA PRO A 83 -15.44 -7.31 4.14
C PRO A 83 -16.69 -6.80 3.44
N TRP A 84 -17.39 -7.72 2.79
CA TRP A 84 -18.67 -7.42 2.17
C TRP A 84 -19.72 -7.01 3.21
N ARG A 85 -20.55 -6.07 2.80
CA ARG A 85 -21.66 -5.54 3.60
C ARG A 85 -22.89 -5.34 2.70
N PRO A 86 -24.12 -5.29 3.26
CA PRO A 86 -25.33 -5.02 2.46
C PRO A 86 -25.30 -3.71 1.66
N TYR A 87 -24.49 -2.75 2.06
CA TYR A 87 -24.28 -1.47 1.35
C TYR A 87 -23.05 -1.48 0.42
N SER A 88 -22.37 -2.61 0.25
CA SER A 88 -21.27 -2.72 -0.72
C SER A 88 -21.79 -2.50 -2.13
N PRO A 89 -20.99 -1.87 -3.02
CA PRO A 89 -21.39 -1.69 -4.42
C PRO A 89 -21.74 -3.01 -5.09
N GLU A 90 -22.69 -2.95 -6.01
CA GLU A 90 -23.02 -4.10 -6.86
C GLU A 90 -21.86 -4.42 -7.81
N ILE A 91 -21.64 -5.71 -8.03
CA ILE A 91 -20.64 -6.21 -8.95
C ILE A 91 -21.29 -6.47 -10.30
N ASN A 92 -20.62 -6.05 -11.38
CA ASN A 92 -21.09 -6.40 -12.73
C ASN A 92 -21.19 -7.93 -12.87
N PRO A 93 -22.33 -8.46 -13.31
CA PRO A 93 -22.53 -9.90 -13.51
C PRO A 93 -21.45 -10.58 -14.36
N GLU A 94 -20.89 -9.87 -15.35
CA GLU A 94 -19.85 -10.41 -16.24
C GLU A 94 -18.55 -10.81 -15.53
N ILE A 95 -18.26 -10.18 -14.38
CA ILE A 95 -17.06 -10.46 -13.60
C ILE A 95 -17.36 -11.08 -12.23
N ALA A 96 -18.63 -11.24 -11.88
CA ALA A 96 -19.06 -11.70 -10.56
C ALA A 96 -18.43 -13.05 -10.17
N ASP A 97 -18.29 -13.96 -11.12
CA ASP A 97 -17.64 -15.27 -10.90
C ASP A 97 -16.15 -15.22 -10.59
N ARG A 98 -15.51 -14.09 -10.88
CA ARG A 98 -14.08 -13.86 -10.58
C ARG A 98 -13.87 -13.25 -9.19
N ILE A 99 -14.94 -12.69 -8.59
CA ILE A 99 -14.83 -11.96 -7.33
C ILE A 99 -14.88 -12.92 -6.15
N ILE A 100 -13.90 -12.81 -5.27
CA ILE A 100 -13.87 -13.52 -3.99
C ILE A 100 -14.18 -12.50 -2.89
N HIS A 101 -15.29 -12.71 -2.19
CA HIS A 101 -15.76 -11.81 -1.14
C HIS A 101 -15.21 -12.19 0.22
N THR A 102 -14.78 -11.20 1.03
CA THR A 102 -14.48 -11.41 2.45
C THR A 102 -15.76 -11.33 3.26
N ILE A 103 -16.04 -12.33 4.07
CA ILE A 103 -17.12 -12.36 5.06
C ILE A 103 -16.52 -12.33 6.45
N SER A 104 -16.80 -11.29 7.23
CA SER A 104 -16.26 -11.10 8.58
C SER A 104 -17.31 -11.10 9.68
N ARG A 105 -18.59 -11.32 9.33
CA ARG A 105 -19.73 -11.46 10.25
C ARG A 105 -20.68 -12.53 9.72
N PRO A 106 -21.25 -13.38 10.59
CA PRO A 106 -22.16 -14.46 10.17
C PRO A 106 -23.39 -13.97 9.41
N GLU A 107 -23.98 -12.85 9.85
CA GLU A 107 -25.20 -12.28 9.29
C GLU A 107 -25.05 -11.74 7.86
N ASP A 108 -23.83 -11.48 7.41
CA ASP A 108 -23.58 -10.95 6.07
C ASP A 108 -23.60 -12.05 5.00
N LEU A 109 -23.29 -13.29 5.34
CA LEU A 109 -23.25 -14.40 4.36
C LEU A 109 -24.60 -14.69 3.73
N PRO A 110 -25.70 -14.87 4.47
CA PRO A 110 -27.03 -15.07 3.87
C PRO A 110 -27.43 -13.89 2.96
N LEU A 111 -27.18 -12.67 3.39
CA LEU A 111 -27.53 -11.47 2.62
C LEU A 111 -26.73 -11.36 1.33
N LEU A 112 -25.46 -11.81 1.31
CA LEU A 112 -24.68 -11.92 0.08
C LEU A 112 -25.29 -12.97 -0.86
N LEU A 113 -25.64 -14.14 -0.33
CA LEU A 113 -26.15 -15.27 -1.12
C LEU A 113 -27.54 -14.98 -1.73
N GLU A 114 -28.35 -14.14 -1.09
CA GLU A 114 -29.59 -13.61 -1.67
C GLU A 114 -29.32 -12.76 -2.93
N ARG A 115 -28.23 -11.99 -2.94
CA ARG A 115 -27.84 -11.12 -4.09
C ARG A 115 -27.05 -11.85 -5.16
N GLN A 116 -26.17 -12.75 -4.74
CA GLN A 116 -25.29 -13.52 -5.61
C GLN A 116 -25.28 -14.98 -5.16
N PRO A 117 -26.23 -15.79 -5.64
CA PRO A 117 -26.23 -17.23 -5.39
C PRO A 117 -24.90 -17.87 -5.80
N ASN A 118 -24.39 -18.78 -4.98
CA ASN A 118 -23.12 -19.46 -5.22
C ASN A 118 -21.88 -18.52 -5.31
N ALA A 119 -21.91 -17.39 -4.59
CA ALA A 119 -20.79 -16.46 -4.51
C ALA A 119 -19.52 -17.16 -4.02
N ARG A 120 -18.36 -16.69 -4.48
CA ARG A 120 -17.04 -17.12 -3.94
C ARG A 120 -16.76 -16.35 -2.65
N VAL A 121 -16.50 -17.06 -1.56
CA VAL A 121 -16.35 -16.43 -0.25
C VAL A 121 -15.12 -16.96 0.51
N ILE A 122 -14.44 -16.04 1.18
CA ILE A 122 -13.45 -16.31 2.21
C ILE A 122 -14.01 -15.82 3.54
N LEU A 123 -13.94 -16.63 4.58
CA LEU A 123 -14.35 -16.23 5.93
C LEU A 123 -13.16 -15.64 6.69
N GLU A 124 -13.34 -14.48 7.30
CA GLU A 124 -12.28 -13.82 8.05
C GLU A 124 -12.36 -14.19 9.53
N LEU A 125 -11.27 -14.76 10.04
CA LEU A 125 -11.09 -15.09 11.45
C LEU A 125 -10.43 -13.90 12.17
N VAL A 126 -10.96 -13.52 13.32
CA VAL A 126 -10.42 -12.42 14.12
C VAL A 126 -9.02 -12.78 14.64
N THR A 127 -8.11 -11.81 14.52
CA THR A 127 -6.73 -11.91 15.02
C THR A 127 -6.48 -10.89 16.13
N SER A 128 -5.28 -10.89 16.70
CA SER A 128 -4.81 -9.86 17.66
C SER A 128 -4.98 -8.44 17.16
N MET A 129 -4.98 -8.23 15.83
CA MET A 129 -5.22 -6.93 15.21
C MET A 129 -6.64 -6.39 15.44
N ARG A 130 -7.64 -7.27 15.68
CA ARG A 130 -9.04 -6.93 16.00
C ARG A 130 -9.72 -5.92 15.09
N ARG A 131 -9.33 -5.89 13.80
CA ARG A 131 -9.92 -4.97 12.84
C ARG A 131 -11.25 -5.50 12.29
N HIS A 132 -11.25 -6.76 11.86
CA HIS A 132 -12.41 -7.50 11.34
C HIS A 132 -12.27 -8.96 11.72
N GLY A 133 -13.31 -9.74 11.46
CA GLY A 133 -13.28 -11.19 11.60
C GLY A 133 -14.26 -11.74 12.65
N MET A 134 -14.59 -13.00 12.48
CA MET A 134 -15.45 -13.81 13.36
C MET A 134 -14.63 -14.48 14.46
N THR A 135 -15.27 -14.78 15.59
CA THR A 135 -14.71 -15.69 16.59
C THR A 135 -14.73 -17.12 16.07
N PRO A 136 -13.95 -18.07 16.64
CA PRO A 136 -14.05 -19.48 16.26
C PRO A 136 -15.46 -20.07 16.41
N SER A 137 -16.22 -19.65 17.43
CA SER A 137 -17.61 -20.09 17.65
C SER A 137 -18.57 -19.64 16.55
N ASP A 138 -18.35 -18.46 15.97
CA ASP A 138 -19.16 -17.94 14.87
C ASP A 138 -18.70 -18.50 13.52
N LEU A 139 -17.39 -18.79 13.41
CA LEU A 139 -16.77 -19.27 12.17
C LEU A 139 -17.33 -20.64 11.73
N TRP A 140 -17.43 -21.60 12.66
CA TRP A 140 -17.82 -22.97 12.31
C TRP A 140 -19.22 -23.08 11.70
N PRO A 141 -20.30 -22.52 12.30
CA PRO A 141 -21.63 -22.57 11.70
C PRO A 141 -21.65 -21.78 10.37
N THR A 142 -20.93 -20.66 10.28
CA THR A 142 -20.86 -19.88 9.04
C THR A 142 -20.13 -20.63 7.93
N ALA A 143 -19.08 -21.38 8.27
CA ALA A 143 -18.36 -22.21 7.31
C ALA A 143 -19.22 -23.37 6.80
N ALA A 144 -20.07 -23.96 7.64
CA ALA A 144 -21.04 -24.98 7.21
C ALA A 144 -22.00 -24.43 6.15
N ILE A 145 -22.58 -23.24 6.39
CA ILE A 145 -23.45 -22.56 5.42
C ILE A 145 -22.66 -22.23 4.14
N ALA A 146 -21.41 -21.73 4.27
CA ALA A 146 -20.59 -21.40 3.11
C ALA A 146 -20.26 -22.62 2.24
N ARG A 147 -19.98 -23.77 2.83
CA ARG A 147 -19.72 -25.02 2.09
C ARG A 147 -20.98 -25.55 1.36
N GLU A 148 -22.16 -25.32 1.92
CA GLU A 148 -23.42 -25.81 1.32
C GLU A 148 -23.94 -24.88 0.22
N HIS A 149 -23.81 -23.55 0.40
CA HIS A 149 -24.52 -22.56 -0.43
C HIS A 149 -23.63 -21.59 -1.19
N ALA A 150 -22.28 -21.66 -1.01
CA ALA A 150 -21.30 -20.77 -1.64
C ALA A 150 -20.14 -21.57 -2.22
N ARG A 151 -19.30 -20.92 -3.01
CA ARG A 151 -17.94 -21.44 -3.32
C ARG A 151 -16.98 -21.00 -2.21
N PHE A 152 -16.82 -21.87 -1.21
CA PHE A 152 -15.99 -21.61 -0.04
C PHE A 152 -14.50 -21.72 -0.39
N GLU A 153 -13.79 -20.59 -0.41
CA GLU A 153 -12.38 -20.48 -0.80
C GLU A 153 -11.41 -20.62 0.40
N GLY A 154 -11.94 -20.76 1.61
CA GLY A 154 -11.13 -20.94 2.83
C GLY A 154 -11.25 -19.80 3.84
N ILE A 155 -10.25 -19.73 4.71
CA ILE A 155 -10.21 -18.76 5.81
C ILE A 155 -9.09 -17.75 5.59
N THR A 156 -9.35 -16.50 5.96
CA THR A 156 -8.33 -15.45 5.95
C THR A 156 -8.01 -14.95 7.35
N MET A 157 -6.72 -14.71 7.59
CA MET A 157 -6.21 -14.10 8.81
C MET A 157 -5.32 -12.91 8.45
N HIS A 158 -5.52 -11.78 9.13
CA HIS A 158 -4.71 -10.58 8.91
C HIS A 158 -4.02 -10.18 10.20
N PHE A 159 -2.68 -10.12 10.18
CA PHE A 159 -1.85 -9.88 11.34
C PHE A 159 -1.25 -8.48 11.34
N GLY A 160 -0.83 -8.01 12.53
CA GLY A 160 -0.03 -6.79 12.69
C GLY A 160 1.39 -6.94 12.13
N LEU A 161 2.14 -5.85 12.18
CA LEU A 161 3.54 -5.78 11.69
C LEU A 161 4.56 -6.15 12.78
N ASP A 162 4.12 -6.25 14.05
CA ASP A 162 5.00 -6.35 15.21
C ASP A 162 5.53 -7.78 15.49
N GLY A 163 5.31 -8.72 14.59
CA GLY A 163 5.72 -10.11 14.74
C GLY A 163 4.71 -10.98 15.49
N GLY A 164 5.08 -12.24 15.78
CA GLY A 164 4.20 -13.19 16.48
C GLY A 164 3.17 -13.89 15.60
N SER A 165 3.08 -13.56 14.33
CA SER A 165 2.08 -14.09 13.39
C SER A 165 2.10 -15.62 13.28
N LEU A 166 3.28 -16.26 13.30
CA LEU A 166 3.39 -17.73 13.25
C LEU A 166 2.74 -18.41 14.46
N ALA A 167 3.01 -17.91 15.68
CA ALA A 167 2.44 -18.47 16.90
C ALA A 167 0.91 -18.28 16.92
N GLU A 168 0.44 -17.14 16.46
CA GLU A 168 -0.98 -16.84 16.37
C GLU A 168 -1.69 -17.71 15.31
N VAL A 169 -1.09 -17.91 14.12
CA VAL A 169 -1.63 -18.86 13.13
C VAL A 169 -1.77 -20.24 13.73
N ARG A 170 -0.71 -20.75 14.40
CA ARG A 170 -0.75 -22.06 15.05
C ARG A 170 -1.86 -22.18 16.11
N ALA A 171 -2.05 -21.13 16.90
CA ALA A 171 -3.11 -21.11 17.92
C ALA A 171 -4.54 -21.10 17.32
N GLN A 172 -4.68 -20.64 16.07
CA GLN A 172 -5.97 -20.57 15.37
C GLN A 172 -6.24 -21.81 14.48
N MET A 173 -5.29 -22.74 14.35
CA MET A 173 -5.44 -23.88 13.42
C MET A 173 -6.59 -24.83 13.79
N ASP A 174 -6.94 -24.98 15.07
CA ASP A 174 -8.11 -25.74 15.47
C ASP A 174 -9.41 -25.16 14.90
N ALA A 175 -9.51 -23.83 14.84
CA ALA A 175 -10.64 -23.15 14.23
C ALA A 175 -10.69 -23.40 12.71
N VAL A 176 -9.53 -23.40 12.04
CA VAL A 176 -9.41 -23.71 10.60
C VAL A 176 -9.85 -25.13 10.30
N VAL A 177 -9.36 -26.11 11.08
CA VAL A 177 -9.69 -27.52 10.93
C VAL A 177 -11.18 -27.76 11.22
N GLY A 178 -11.72 -27.18 12.31
CA GLY A 178 -13.15 -27.29 12.65
C GLY A 178 -14.09 -26.67 11.61
N ALA A 179 -13.61 -25.68 10.83
CA ALA A 179 -14.33 -25.12 9.70
C ALA A 179 -14.16 -25.94 8.41
N GLU A 180 -13.39 -27.03 8.43
CA GLU A 180 -13.04 -27.89 7.27
C GLU A 180 -12.43 -27.12 6.10
N ALA A 181 -11.73 -26.03 6.40
CA ALA A 181 -11.08 -25.21 5.37
C ALA A 181 -9.80 -25.90 4.86
N LYS A 182 -9.60 -25.89 3.54
CA LYS A 182 -8.41 -26.45 2.89
C LYS A 182 -7.40 -25.37 2.49
N THR A 183 -7.79 -24.09 2.56
CA THR A 183 -6.92 -22.96 2.21
C THR A 183 -6.98 -21.90 3.31
N VAL A 184 -5.78 -21.40 3.65
CA VAL A 184 -5.60 -20.29 4.61
C VAL A 184 -4.86 -19.16 3.95
N TRP A 185 -5.50 -17.99 3.92
CA TRP A 185 -4.97 -16.76 3.33
C TRP A 185 -4.37 -15.91 4.43
N VAL A 186 -3.06 -15.68 4.39
CA VAL A 186 -2.31 -15.05 5.47
C VAL A 186 -1.62 -13.75 5.01
N SER A 187 -1.24 -12.90 5.97
CA SER A 187 -0.42 -11.72 5.73
C SER A 187 0.72 -11.66 6.75
N HIS A 188 1.78 -10.91 6.43
CA HIS A 188 2.88 -10.59 7.35
C HIS A 188 3.61 -11.81 7.96
N LEU A 189 3.72 -12.88 7.19
CA LEU A 189 4.57 -14.03 7.48
C LEU A 189 5.82 -14.01 6.61
N SER A 190 6.95 -14.34 7.21
CA SER A 190 8.20 -14.55 6.48
C SER A 190 8.19 -15.87 5.69
N ALA A 191 9.09 -16.02 4.73
CA ALA A 191 9.24 -17.25 3.97
C ALA A 191 9.53 -18.48 4.88
N ASN A 192 10.33 -18.29 5.94
CA ASN A 192 10.64 -19.34 6.91
C ASN A 192 9.40 -19.74 7.72
N GLU A 193 8.59 -18.79 8.17
CA GLU A 193 7.34 -19.06 8.91
C GLU A 193 6.33 -19.80 8.04
N LEU A 194 6.20 -19.40 6.77
CA LEU A 194 5.36 -20.11 5.79
C LEU A 194 5.85 -21.54 5.55
N ALA A 195 7.16 -21.75 5.44
CA ALA A 195 7.73 -23.09 5.28
C ALA A 195 7.43 -23.97 6.51
N GLN A 196 7.53 -23.43 7.73
CA GLN A 196 7.18 -24.15 8.94
C GLN A 196 5.69 -24.52 9.00
N LEU A 197 4.78 -23.63 8.58
CA LEU A 197 3.34 -23.92 8.53
C LEU A 197 3.02 -25.01 7.50
N ARG A 198 3.60 -24.92 6.31
CA ARG A 198 3.42 -25.94 5.25
C ARG A 198 3.94 -27.33 5.67
N ALA A 199 5.05 -27.37 6.39
CA ALA A 199 5.58 -28.61 6.93
C ALA A 199 4.70 -29.21 8.05
N ALA A 200 4.08 -28.37 8.87
CA ALA A 200 3.24 -28.80 9.99
C ALA A 200 1.81 -29.18 9.58
N TYR A 201 1.28 -28.59 8.50
CA TYR A 201 -0.11 -28.72 8.05
C TYR A 201 -0.16 -29.06 6.55
N GLY A 202 0.31 -30.27 6.19
CA GLY A 202 0.47 -30.68 4.78
C GLY A 202 -0.83 -30.72 3.96
N ASP A 203 -1.98 -30.87 4.61
CA ASP A 203 -3.31 -30.90 3.97
C ASP A 203 -3.93 -29.51 3.77
N ILE A 204 -3.22 -28.45 4.19
CA ILE A 204 -3.69 -27.06 4.11
C ILE A 204 -2.78 -26.26 3.19
N THR A 205 -3.38 -25.59 2.24
CA THR A 205 -2.71 -24.64 1.35
C THR A 205 -2.62 -23.28 2.00
N PHE A 206 -1.41 -22.76 2.19
CA PHE A 206 -1.20 -21.40 2.69
C PHE A 206 -0.94 -20.43 1.53
N ARG A 207 -1.78 -19.40 1.43
CA ARG A 207 -1.71 -18.35 0.40
C ARG A 207 -1.29 -17.00 1.01
N PRO A 208 -0.01 -16.61 0.90
CA PRO A 208 0.46 -15.33 1.43
C PRO A 208 0.00 -14.16 0.55
N ARG A 209 -0.61 -13.15 1.21
CA ARG A 209 -1.02 -11.89 0.57
C ARG A 209 0.08 -10.84 0.78
N VAL A 210 0.69 -10.39 -0.30
CA VAL A 210 1.86 -9.50 -0.23
C VAL A 210 1.68 -8.28 -1.12
N GLY A 211 1.89 -7.10 -0.55
CA GLY A 211 1.87 -5.82 -1.27
C GLY A 211 3.24 -5.15 -1.26
N THR A 212 3.59 -4.48 -0.17
CA THR A 212 4.78 -3.62 -0.07
C THR A 212 6.08 -4.36 -0.42
N ALA A 213 6.31 -5.56 0.09
CA ALA A 213 7.53 -6.32 -0.19
C ALA A 213 7.62 -6.74 -1.66
N LEU A 214 6.50 -7.04 -2.30
CA LEU A 214 6.45 -7.40 -3.72
C LEU A 214 6.71 -6.18 -4.61
N TRP A 215 5.97 -5.08 -4.41
CA TRP A 215 6.01 -3.96 -5.34
C TRP A 215 7.12 -2.95 -5.07
N LEU A 216 7.51 -2.82 -3.80
CA LEU A 216 8.46 -1.83 -3.33
C LEU A 216 9.69 -2.47 -2.62
N GLY A 217 9.93 -3.75 -2.81
CA GLY A 217 11.05 -4.46 -2.15
C GLY A 217 12.41 -4.02 -2.66
N ASP A 218 12.53 -3.78 -3.96
CA ASP A 218 13.74 -3.16 -4.53
C ASP A 218 13.55 -1.65 -4.71
N ARG A 219 13.90 -0.90 -3.66
CA ARG A 219 13.82 0.58 -3.68
C ARG A 219 14.81 1.22 -4.65
N GLY A 220 15.88 0.55 -5.00
CA GLY A 220 16.87 1.06 -5.93
C GLY A 220 16.38 1.08 -7.38
N ALA A 221 15.26 0.46 -7.68
CA ALA A 221 14.58 0.54 -8.98
C ALA A 221 13.61 1.73 -9.09
N LEU A 222 13.43 2.52 -8.01
CA LEU A 222 12.38 3.54 -7.92
C LEU A 222 13.00 4.89 -7.61
N HIS A 223 12.93 5.84 -8.55
CA HIS A 223 13.50 7.17 -8.43
C HIS A 223 12.39 8.23 -8.52
N VAL A 224 12.32 9.09 -7.52
CA VAL A 224 11.31 10.16 -7.49
C VAL A 224 11.99 11.49 -7.62
N THR A 225 11.55 12.28 -8.59
CA THR A 225 12.05 13.63 -8.86
C THR A 225 10.91 14.63 -8.95
N ALA A 226 11.23 15.88 -8.59
CA ALA A 226 10.36 17.03 -8.72
C ALA A 226 11.07 18.09 -9.56
N THR A 227 10.33 18.73 -10.46
CA THR A 227 10.90 19.78 -11.31
C THR A 227 10.95 21.10 -10.56
N VAL A 228 12.05 21.83 -10.69
CA VAL A 228 12.16 23.23 -10.27
C VAL A 228 11.34 24.09 -11.22
N GLU A 229 10.34 24.78 -10.71
CA GLU A 229 9.42 25.59 -11.52
C GLU A 229 9.82 27.06 -11.55
N ASP A 230 10.38 27.56 -10.45
CA ASP A 230 10.91 28.91 -10.36
C ASP A 230 11.98 29.05 -9.26
N VAL A 231 12.81 30.07 -9.35
CA VAL A 231 13.82 30.41 -8.35
C VAL A 231 13.90 31.93 -8.17
N HIS A 232 13.70 32.40 -6.95
CA HIS A 232 13.75 33.82 -6.62
C HIS A 232 14.86 34.12 -5.61
N PRO A 233 15.66 35.16 -5.79
CA PRO A 233 16.54 35.66 -4.77
C PRO A 233 15.71 36.14 -3.56
N LEU A 234 16.15 35.82 -2.37
CA LEU A 234 15.47 36.17 -1.13
C LEU A 234 16.41 37.01 -0.25
N GLU A 235 16.11 38.28 -0.08
CA GLU A 235 16.87 39.18 0.79
C GLU A 235 16.27 39.18 2.21
N ARG A 236 17.11 39.45 3.20
CA ARG A 236 16.64 39.61 4.58
C ARG A 236 15.60 40.74 4.67
N GLY A 237 14.45 40.45 5.29
CA GLY A 237 13.35 41.37 5.44
C GLY A 237 12.30 41.28 4.33
N TYR A 238 12.55 40.58 3.24
CA TYR A 238 11.56 40.35 2.19
C TYR A 238 10.43 39.46 2.67
N SER A 239 9.22 39.78 2.25
CA SER A 239 8.03 38.97 2.52
C SER A 239 7.86 37.91 1.44
N TYR A 240 7.44 36.69 1.82
CA TYR A 240 7.16 35.60 0.90
C TYR A 240 6.01 34.70 1.38
N GLY A 241 5.42 33.93 0.47
CA GLY A 241 4.38 32.95 0.71
C GLY A 241 3.01 33.55 1.03
N TYR A 242 2.00 32.68 1.12
CA TYR A 242 0.61 33.09 1.38
C TYR A 242 0.40 33.79 2.72
N ARG A 243 1.26 33.50 3.70
CA ARG A 243 1.13 34.06 5.05
C ARG A 243 2.04 35.27 5.29
N GLY A 244 2.66 35.82 4.24
CA GLY A 244 3.54 36.98 4.34
C GLY A 244 4.68 36.78 5.33
N ARG A 245 5.32 35.61 5.33
CA ARG A 245 6.49 35.33 6.17
C ARG A 245 7.63 36.24 5.81
N THR A 246 8.41 36.68 6.78
CA THR A 246 9.58 37.52 6.55
C THR A 246 10.85 36.68 6.55
N ALA A 247 11.68 36.89 5.53
CA ALA A 247 12.98 36.24 5.42
C ALA A 247 13.93 36.73 6.51
N LEU A 248 14.38 35.84 7.38
CA LEU A 248 15.31 36.15 8.46
C LEU A 248 16.75 36.24 7.97
N ARG A 249 17.09 35.59 6.84
CA ARG A 249 18.41 35.53 6.21
C ARG A 249 18.27 35.66 4.71
N ALA A 250 19.33 36.12 4.06
CA ALA A 250 19.42 36.12 2.60
C ALA A 250 19.65 34.69 2.09
N GLY A 251 19.19 34.42 0.87
CA GLY A 251 19.30 33.13 0.18
C GLY A 251 18.47 33.10 -1.09
N HIS A 252 17.85 31.97 -1.39
CA HIS A 252 16.90 31.84 -2.51
C HIS A 252 15.66 31.09 -2.05
N LEU A 253 14.56 31.37 -2.72
CA LEU A 253 13.31 30.64 -2.65
C LEU A 253 13.21 29.79 -3.91
N VAL A 254 13.09 28.49 -3.76
CA VAL A 254 12.92 27.54 -4.86
C VAL A 254 11.48 27.03 -4.84
N VAL A 255 10.79 27.18 -5.96
CA VAL A 255 9.46 26.59 -6.18
C VAL A 255 9.65 25.28 -6.93
N ALA A 256 9.15 24.20 -6.39
CA ALA A 256 9.27 22.88 -6.98
C ALA A 256 7.90 22.18 -7.04
N SER A 257 7.70 21.35 -8.06
CA SER A 257 6.50 20.53 -8.20
C SER A 257 6.33 19.58 -7.02
N GLY A 258 5.09 19.17 -6.78
CA GLY A 258 4.73 18.30 -5.66
C GLY A 258 4.26 19.07 -4.43
N GLY A 259 3.02 18.81 -4.06
CA GLY A 259 2.34 19.45 -2.93
C GLY A 259 1.41 18.49 -2.21
N THR A 260 0.44 19.04 -1.47
CA THR A 260 -0.46 18.22 -0.64
C THR A 260 -1.34 17.27 -1.45
N ALA A 261 -1.69 17.61 -2.71
CA ALA A 261 -2.41 16.71 -3.62
C ALA A 261 -1.60 15.48 -4.00
N HIS A 262 -0.27 15.57 -3.93
CA HIS A 262 0.66 14.46 -4.17
C HIS A 262 1.03 13.70 -2.88
N GLY A 263 0.51 14.13 -1.72
CA GLY A 263 0.88 13.57 -0.42
C GLY A 263 2.16 14.16 0.20
N ILE A 264 2.73 15.21 -0.40
CA ILE A 264 3.89 15.92 0.15
C ILE A 264 3.47 16.73 1.39
N GLY A 265 4.25 16.61 2.46
CA GLY A 265 3.97 17.29 3.73
C GLY A 265 2.82 16.70 4.53
N LEU A 266 2.19 15.62 4.06
CA LEU A 266 1.18 14.90 4.82
C LEU A 266 1.87 13.87 5.72
N GLU A 267 1.79 14.08 7.03
CA GLU A 267 2.28 13.15 8.02
C GLU A 267 1.13 12.34 8.62
N ALA A 268 1.28 11.01 8.62
CA ALA A 268 0.41 10.16 9.41
C ALA A 268 0.97 10.03 10.83
N PRO A 269 0.12 9.85 11.88
CA PRO A 269 0.60 9.52 13.20
C PRO A 269 1.59 8.35 13.15
N LEU A 270 2.77 8.53 13.74
CA LEU A 270 3.74 7.46 13.88
C LEU A 270 3.17 6.46 14.88
N GLY A 271 2.79 5.28 14.41
CA GLY A 271 2.32 4.16 15.24
C GLY A 271 3.44 3.49 16.05
N ASP A 272 4.62 4.09 16.08
CA ASP A 272 5.79 3.53 16.74
C ASP A 272 5.72 3.81 18.25
N THR A 273 5.72 2.75 19.04
CA THR A 273 5.62 2.79 20.51
C THR A 273 6.98 3.03 21.19
N HIS A 274 8.09 3.02 20.44
CA HIS A 274 9.43 3.20 20.99
C HIS A 274 9.66 4.63 21.50
N LEU A 275 10.20 4.76 22.70
CA LEU A 275 10.51 6.05 23.36
C LEU A 275 11.38 6.97 22.47
N ARG A 276 12.29 6.38 21.70
CA ARG A 276 13.18 7.11 20.78
C ARG A 276 12.40 7.78 19.63
N SER A 277 11.44 7.07 19.05
CA SER A 277 10.56 7.59 17.99
C SER A 277 9.64 8.68 18.50
N ARG A 278 9.15 8.54 19.74
CA ARG A 278 8.33 9.56 20.40
C ARG A 278 9.15 10.83 20.70
N ALA A 279 10.38 10.72 21.19
CA ALA A 279 11.26 11.86 21.42
C ALA A 279 11.60 12.60 20.11
N LEU A 280 11.85 11.86 19.01
CA LEU A 280 12.05 12.43 17.68
C LEU A 280 10.79 13.14 17.15
N ALA A 281 9.61 12.59 17.40
CA ALA A 281 8.35 13.23 17.00
C ALA A 281 8.12 14.55 17.75
N VAL A 282 8.40 14.59 19.07
CA VAL A 282 8.33 15.81 19.85
C VAL A 282 9.36 16.85 19.36
N ALA A 283 10.59 16.45 19.09
CA ALA A 283 11.62 17.36 18.56
C ALA A 283 11.24 17.93 17.18
N ARG A 284 10.64 17.11 16.29
CA ARG A 284 10.09 17.56 14.99
C ARG A 284 8.93 18.54 15.19
N GLY A 285 7.96 18.19 16.03
CA GLY A 285 6.85 19.10 16.36
C GLY A 285 7.30 20.44 16.93
N GLY A 286 8.38 20.47 17.70
CA GLY A 286 9.00 21.71 18.18
C GLY A 286 9.61 22.55 17.07
N LEU A 287 10.29 21.95 16.08
CA LEU A 287 10.80 22.63 14.89
C LEU A 287 9.67 23.15 14.01
N ASP A 288 8.62 22.35 13.81
CA ASP A 288 7.43 22.75 13.05
C ASP A 288 6.71 23.93 13.69
N ALA A 289 6.60 23.94 15.02
CA ALA A 289 6.04 25.08 15.77
C ALA A 289 6.86 26.37 15.61
N MET A 290 8.19 26.24 15.39
CA MET A 290 9.07 27.37 15.06
C MET A 290 9.07 27.71 13.56
N GLY A 291 8.22 27.06 12.75
CA GLY A 291 8.12 27.28 11.31
C GLY A 291 9.31 26.73 10.49
N GLN A 292 10.07 25.81 11.07
CA GLN A 292 11.19 25.15 10.43
C GLN A 292 10.87 23.66 10.22
N SER A 293 10.19 23.35 9.13
CA SER A 293 9.90 21.97 8.73
C SER A 293 10.87 21.50 7.65
N ARG A 294 11.51 20.36 7.91
CA ARG A 294 12.39 19.74 6.93
C ARG A 294 11.58 19.18 5.78
N SER A 295 11.93 19.54 4.55
CA SER A 295 11.25 19.01 3.38
C SER A 295 11.79 17.62 2.98
N PRO A 296 11.04 16.86 2.17
CA PRO A 296 11.54 15.62 1.57
C PRO A 296 12.46 15.84 0.36
N TYR A 297 12.60 17.09 -0.11
CA TYR A 297 13.39 17.44 -1.28
C TYR A 297 14.89 17.53 -0.94
N THR A 298 15.73 17.07 -1.87
CA THR A 298 17.19 17.17 -1.75
C THR A 298 17.79 17.77 -3.02
N LEU A 299 18.81 18.62 -2.82
CA LEU A 299 19.65 19.17 -3.86
C LEU A 299 21.10 18.80 -3.52
N ASP A 300 21.82 18.17 -4.46
CA ASP A 300 23.19 17.66 -4.24
C ASP A 300 23.34 16.83 -2.96
N GLY A 301 22.35 15.97 -2.68
CA GLY A 301 22.30 15.12 -1.49
C GLY A 301 22.01 15.86 -0.17
N LYS A 302 21.78 17.17 -0.19
CA LYS A 302 21.43 17.97 0.99
C LYS A 302 19.94 18.24 1.03
N ALA A 303 19.32 17.94 2.17
CA ALA A 303 17.89 18.21 2.35
C ALA A 303 17.59 19.71 2.42
N LEU A 304 16.56 20.13 1.72
CA LEU A 304 16.02 21.47 1.75
C LEU A 304 14.97 21.62 2.86
N TRP A 305 14.61 22.86 3.19
CA TRP A 305 13.60 23.18 4.17
C TRP A 305 12.40 23.79 3.51
N PHE A 306 11.21 23.48 4.00
CA PHE A 306 10.02 24.20 3.55
C PHE A 306 10.11 25.68 3.95
N ALA A 307 9.83 26.57 3.01
CA ALA A 307 9.66 27.98 3.27
C ALA A 307 8.35 28.25 4.01
N GLU A 308 7.31 27.54 3.62
CA GLU A 308 5.99 27.50 4.24
C GLU A 308 5.35 26.11 4.04
N PRO A 309 4.19 25.79 4.64
CA PRO A 309 3.49 24.53 4.35
C PRO A 309 3.28 24.36 2.85
N PRO A 310 3.42 23.13 2.32
CA PRO A 310 3.20 22.85 0.90
C PRO A 310 1.84 23.34 0.41
N HIS A 311 1.82 23.91 -0.79
CA HIS A 311 0.58 24.20 -1.51
C HIS A 311 -0.05 22.91 -2.07
N MET A 312 -1.13 23.01 -2.83
CA MET A 312 -1.77 21.81 -3.37
C MET A 312 -0.88 21.08 -4.37
N GLN A 313 -0.22 21.79 -5.28
CA GLN A 313 0.56 21.21 -6.38
C GLN A 313 2.06 21.49 -6.29
N GLU A 314 2.46 22.49 -5.51
CA GLU A 314 3.83 23.01 -5.44
C GLU A 314 4.30 23.08 -3.99
N SER A 315 5.60 23.10 -3.83
CA SER A 315 6.29 23.34 -2.56
C SER A 315 7.28 24.46 -2.69
N MET A 316 7.26 25.40 -1.76
CA MET A 316 8.25 26.47 -1.65
C MET A 316 9.34 26.06 -0.68
N LEU A 317 10.58 26.10 -1.12
CA LEU A 317 11.76 25.63 -0.40
C LEU A 317 12.75 26.76 -0.17
N THR A 318 13.41 26.77 0.98
CA THR A 318 14.49 27.73 1.26
C THR A 318 15.84 27.13 0.93
N LEU A 319 16.68 27.93 0.26
CA LEU A 319 18.05 27.61 -0.05
C LEU A 319 18.96 28.70 0.55
N PRO A 320 19.94 28.32 1.41
CA PRO A 320 20.80 29.31 2.06
C PRO A 320 21.74 30.00 1.04
N SER A 321 22.19 31.23 1.36
CA SER A 321 23.19 31.91 0.58
C SER A 321 24.49 31.10 0.52
N GLY A 322 25.11 31.05 -0.69
CA GLY A 322 26.31 30.25 -0.94
C GLY A 322 26.08 28.79 -1.29
N ALA A 323 24.84 28.30 -1.27
CA ALA A 323 24.50 27.02 -1.89
C ALA A 323 24.40 27.17 -3.43
N ARG A 324 24.61 26.06 -4.15
CA ARG A 324 24.32 26.03 -5.58
C ARG A 324 22.82 26.34 -5.81
N VAL A 325 22.55 27.24 -6.71
CA VAL A 325 21.19 27.59 -7.10
C VAL A 325 20.79 26.70 -8.28
N PRO A 326 19.69 25.93 -8.18
CA PRO A 326 19.25 25.09 -9.29
C PRO A 326 18.67 25.96 -10.40
N GLU A 327 18.70 25.44 -11.63
CA GLU A 327 18.06 26.07 -12.78
C GLU A 327 16.57 25.69 -12.86
N VAL A 328 15.76 26.57 -13.45
CA VAL A 328 14.36 26.24 -13.78
C VAL A 328 14.34 25.08 -14.79
N GLY A 329 13.57 24.03 -14.49
CA GLY A 329 13.55 22.79 -15.25
C GLY A 329 14.49 21.70 -14.72
N GLU A 330 15.40 22.02 -13.79
CA GLU A 330 16.23 21.03 -13.11
C GLU A 330 15.39 20.13 -12.20
N GLU A 331 15.84 18.90 -11.97
CA GLU A 331 15.14 17.93 -11.13
C GLU A 331 15.78 17.83 -9.73
N LEU A 332 14.95 17.93 -8.70
CA LEU A 332 15.31 17.66 -7.32
C LEU A 332 14.91 16.23 -6.94
N GLU A 333 15.76 15.49 -6.23
CA GLU A 333 15.35 14.21 -5.65
C GLU A 333 14.35 14.41 -4.53
N VAL A 334 13.33 13.53 -4.46
CA VAL A 334 12.28 13.59 -3.44
C VAL A 334 12.13 12.25 -2.73
N ARG A 335 12.18 12.28 -1.40
CA ARG A 335 11.87 11.10 -0.58
C ARG A 335 10.38 11.05 -0.30
N VAL A 336 9.73 9.99 -0.75
CA VAL A 336 8.28 9.85 -0.62
C VAL A 336 7.86 8.61 0.15
N ARG A 337 6.64 8.66 0.65
CA ARG A 337 5.91 7.50 1.14
C ARG A 337 5.03 6.98 0.00
N TYR A 338 5.50 6.03 -0.79
CA TYR A 338 4.83 5.52 -1.98
C TYR A 338 3.35 5.14 -1.77
N THR A 339 2.98 4.63 -0.58
CA THR A 339 1.59 4.28 -0.24
C THR A 339 0.67 5.48 0.01
N ALA A 340 1.21 6.70 0.01
CA ALA A 340 0.47 7.95 0.24
C ALA A 340 0.78 9.02 -0.82
N THR A 341 1.66 8.71 -1.80
CA THR A 341 2.09 9.65 -2.83
C THR A 341 1.49 9.27 -4.16
N SER A 342 0.88 10.23 -4.84
CA SER A 342 0.45 10.15 -6.24
C SER A 342 1.44 10.93 -7.10
N PHE A 343 1.72 10.44 -8.30
CA PHE A 343 2.64 11.03 -9.25
C PHE A 343 1.88 11.53 -10.48
N ASP A 344 2.34 12.66 -11.03
CA ASP A 344 1.81 13.18 -12.30
C ASP A 344 2.26 12.30 -13.46
N GLU A 345 3.50 11.82 -13.38
CA GLU A 345 4.09 10.94 -14.38
C GLU A 345 4.73 9.71 -13.73
N ILE A 346 4.53 8.55 -14.38
CA ILE A 346 5.20 7.31 -14.03
C ILE A 346 5.88 6.77 -15.29
N ILE A 347 7.20 6.90 -15.35
CA ILE A 347 8.04 6.51 -16.48
C ILE A 347 8.61 5.13 -16.19
N LEU A 348 8.46 4.20 -17.14
CA LEU A 348 9.15 2.91 -17.11
C LEU A 348 10.37 3.05 -18.04
N ASP A 349 11.54 3.13 -17.44
CA ASP A 349 12.82 3.21 -18.15
C ASP A 349 13.36 1.78 -18.35
N SER A 350 13.73 1.43 -19.59
CA SER A 350 14.13 0.08 -20.02
C SER A 350 15.57 0.08 -20.48
#